data_c2211b8377a058137b657d198784b0c5
#
_entry.id   c2211b8377a058137b657d198784b0c5
#
_cell.length_a   1.000
_cell.length_b   1.000
_cell.length_c   1.000
_cell.angle_alpha   90.00
_cell.angle_beta   90.00
_cell.angle_gamma   90.00
#
_symmetry.space_group_name_H-M   'P 1'
#
loop_
_entity.id
_entity.type
_entity.pdbx_description
1 polymer ?
#
loop_
_entity_poly.entity_id
_entity_poly.type
_entity_poly.pdbx_seq_one_letter_code
_entity_poly.pdbx_strand_id
1 'polypeptide(L)'
;MSDGSFLDWPFLDDRHRALAAEIDAWSTAAIDRLTVNEEHDLDATCRDLVKGLGDAGFLHHAVSLGDAEADKLDVRSLCLLRETLGRHHALADFAFAMQGLGSGPISLFGSAQQKSQYLPAVTTGDALAAFALSEPEAGSDVRAMTTKAEEQADSFIINGEKTWISNAGLADFYTVFARTGEGGGTKDICCFIVEANNPGLRVSKRIELIAPHPIGTLEFENCVVPRENMVGNVGAGLAIAMATLDVFRTTVAAAALGMARRALDETLAHVRQRKVFGGVLSDLQLVQGKLSDMAVAIDTSALLVYRSAWTKDCLAQRVTREAAMAKLHATESAQQVIDAAVQLHGGMGVT
;
A
#
# COMPACT_ATOMS: atom_id res chain seq x y z
N MET A 1 10.10 6.87 -23.80
CA MET A 1 10.85 5.78 -23.12
C MET A 1 11.15 6.31 -21.73
N SER A 2 10.65 5.67 -20.69
CA SER A 2 10.93 6.06 -19.33
C SER A 2 12.38 5.76 -18.99
N ASP A 3 12.95 6.61 -18.11
CA ASP A 3 14.28 6.38 -17.58
C ASP A 3 14.29 5.18 -16.64
N GLY A 4 14.96 4.10 -17.05
CA GLY A 4 15.17 2.88 -16.26
C GLY A 4 16.57 2.80 -15.64
N SER A 5 17.38 3.86 -15.75
CA SER A 5 18.78 3.85 -15.28
C SER A 5 18.93 3.57 -13.77
N PHE A 6 17.89 3.86 -12.97
CA PHE A 6 17.87 3.54 -11.54
C PHE A 6 17.97 2.03 -11.23
N LEU A 7 17.59 1.18 -12.19
CA LEU A 7 17.73 -0.27 -12.05
C LEU A 7 19.20 -0.73 -12.01
N ASP A 8 20.12 0.09 -12.53
CA ASP A 8 21.56 -0.17 -12.50
C ASP A 8 22.25 0.33 -11.22
N TRP A 9 21.51 0.99 -10.33
CA TRP A 9 22.05 1.48 -9.08
C TRP A 9 22.43 0.34 -8.12
N PRO A 10 23.39 0.56 -7.20
CA PRO A 10 23.91 -0.50 -6.32
C PRO A 10 22.91 -1.00 -5.28
N PHE A 11 21.70 -0.44 -5.23
CA PHE A 11 20.64 -0.87 -4.33
C PHE A 11 19.94 -2.15 -4.80
N LEU A 12 20.03 -2.49 -6.09
CA LEU A 12 19.26 -3.55 -6.73
C LEU A 12 20.17 -4.65 -7.30
N ASP A 13 19.73 -5.90 -7.15
CA ASP A 13 20.39 -7.09 -7.67
C ASP A 13 19.72 -7.53 -8.99
N ASP A 14 20.31 -8.54 -9.70
CA ASP A 14 19.76 -9.05 -10.95
C ASP A 14 18.34 -9.57 -10.82
N ARG A 15 17.98 -10.20 -9.69
CA ARG A 15 16.61 -10.65 -9.41
C ARG A 15 15.60 -9.50 -9.39
N HIS A 16 16.00 -8.33 -8.91
CA HIS A 16 15.14 -7.14 -8.88
C HIS A 16 14.93 -6.57 -10.28
N ARG A 17 15.98 -6.58 -11.12
CA ARG A 17 15.87 -6.18 -12.53
C ARG A 17 14.95 -7.11 -13.31
N ALA A 18 15.06 -8.42 -13.08
CA ALA A 18 14.16 -9.41 -13.66
C ALA A 18 12.70 -9.16 -13.22
N LEU A 19 12.47 -9.00 -11.92
CA LEU A 19 11.14 -8.73 -11.37
C LEU A 19 10.53 -7.43 -11.94
N ALA A 20 11.33 -6.36 -12.09
CA ALA A 20 10.86 -5.11 -12.68
C ALA A 20 10.40 -5.31 -14.14
N ALA A 21 11.13 -6.10 -14.92
CA ALA A 21 10.74 -6.41 -16.30
C ALA A 21 9.49 -7.31 -16.35
N GLU A 22 9.37 -8.29 -15.46
CA GLU A 22 8.21 -9.18 -15.39
C GLU A 22 6.92 -8.43 -15.04
N ILE A 23 6.95 -7.59 -14.01
CA ILE A 23 5.77 -6.83 -13.59
C ILE A 23 5.39 -5.76 -14.62
N ASP A 24 6.35 -5.11 -15.30
CA ASP A 24 6.05 -4.13 -16.35
C ASP A 24 5.37 -4.80 -17.56
N ALA A 25 5.88 -5.97 -17.98
CA ALA A 25 5.29 -6.76 -19.04
C ALA A 25 3.86 -7.23 -18.70
N TRP A 26 3.66 -7.75 -17.49
CA TRP A 26 2.33 -8.16 -17.02
C TRP A 26 1.37 -6.97 -16.94
N SER A 27 1.81 -5.85 -16.38
CA SER A 27 1.00 -4.65 -16.24
C SER A 27 0.53 -4.14 -17.60
N THR A 28 1.43 -4.09 -18.58
CA THR A 28 1.10 -3.70 -19.96
C THR A 28 0.07 -4.63 -20.61
N ALA A 29 0.13 -5.93 -20.32
CA ALA A 29 -0.75 -6.92 -20.96
C ALA A 29 -2.12 -7.06 -20.27
N ALA A 30 -2.19 -6.81 -18.96
CA ALA A 30 -3.33 -7.21 -18.15
C ALA A 30 -4.17 -6.05 -17.60
N ILE A 31 -3.55 -4.92 -17.21
CA ILE A 31 -4.21 -3.89 -16.40
C ILE A 31 -5.42 -3.29 -17.12
N ASP A 32 -5.28 -2.84 -18.37
CA ASP A 32 -6.39 -2.21 -19.10
C ASP A 32 -7.62 -3.13 -19.18
N ARG A 33 -7.39 -4.43 -19.35
CA ARG A 33 -8.47 -5.43 -19.40
C ARG A 33 -9.12 -5.64 -18.03
N LEU A 34 -8.34 -5.64 -16.95
CA LEU A 34 -8.83 -5.84 -15.60
C LEU A 34 -9.54 -4.61 -15.03
N THR A 35 -9.23 -3.41 -15.53
CA THR A 35 -9.81 -2.15 -15.03
C THR A 35 -10.94 -1.59 -15.90
N VAL A 36 -11.31 -2.27 -16.99
CA VAL A 36 -12.32 -1.80 -17.95
C VAL A 36 -13.68 -1.45 -17.31
N ASN A 37 -14.03 -2.06 -16.21
CA ASN A 37 -15.30 -1.85 -15.48
C ASN A 37 -15.14 -1.01 -14.20
N GLU A 38 -14.00 -0.38 -13.95
CA GLU A 38 -13.70 0.33 -12.70
C GLU A 38 -14.77 1.36 -12.32
N GLU A 39 -15.27 2.13 -13.29
CA GLU A 39 -16.30 3.15 -13.06
C GLU A 39 -17.67 2.56 -12.72
N HIS A 40 -17.94 1.31 -13.09
CA HIS A 40 -19.24 0.66 -12.90
C HIS A 40 -19.27 -0.29 -11.71
N ASP A 41 -18.18 -1.00 -11.46
CA ASP A 41 -18.05 -1.95 -10.35
C ASP A 41 -16.61 -1.96 -9.81
N LEU A 42 -16.35 -1.01 -8.93
CA LEU A 42 -15.05 -0.84 -8.29
C LEU A 42 -14.63 -2.05 -7.45
N ASP A 43 -15.59 -2.66 -6.74
CA ASP A 43 -15.32 -3.79 -5.85
C ASP A 43 -14.95 -5.05 -6.66
N ALA A 44 -15.67 -5.34 -7.74
CA ALA A 44 -15.32 -6.44 -8.65
C ALA A 44 -13.97 -6.18 -9.32
N THR A 45 -13.71 -4.96 -9.78
CA THR A 45 -12.41 -4.59 -10.38
C THR A 45 -11.26 -4.82 -9.40
N CYS A 46 -11.41 -4.44 -8.13
CA CYS A 46 -10.39 -4.72 -7.12
C CYS A 46 -10.17 -6.22 -6.91
N ARG A 47 -11.23 -7.04 -6.87
CA ARG A 47 -11.10 -8.50 -6.77
C ARG A 47 -10.38 -9.09 -7.99
N ASP A 48 -10.73 -8.66 -9.18
CA ASP A 48 -10.10 -9.10 -10.43
C ASP A 48 -8.61 -8.73 -10.50
N LEU A 49 -8.24 -7.53 -10.04
CA LEU A 49 -6.86 -7.10 -9.92
C LEU A 49 -6.08 -7.95 -8.91
N VAL A 50 -6.64 -8.19 -7.71
CA VAL A 50 -6.01 -9.04 -6.69
C VAL A 50 -5.84 -10.45 -7.22
N LYS A 51 -6.88 -11.01 -7.85
CA LYS A 51 -6.83 -12.36 -8.43
C LYS A 51 -5.78 -12.44 -9.56
N GLY A 52 -5.76 -11.47 -10.47
CA GLY A 52 -4.77 -11.41 -11.54
C GLY A 52 -3.33 -11.32 -11.05
N LEU A 53 -3.08 -10.53 -9.99
CA LEU A 53 -1.77 -10.44 -9.34
C LEU A 53 -1.38 -11.75 -8.64
N GLY A 54 -2.35 -12.43 -8.01
CA GLY A 54 -2.16 -13.73 -7.38
C GLY A 54 -1.83 -14.82 -8.39
N ASP A 55 -2.60 -14.93 -9.46
CA ASP A 55 -2.41 -15.92 -10.54
C ASP A 55 -1.05 -15.72 -11.25
N ALA A 56 -0.58 -14.48 -11.33
CA ALA A 56 0.76 -14.15 -11.85
C ALA A 56 1.89 -14.34 -10.82
N GLY A 57 1.59 -14.66 -9.57
CA GLY A 57 2.56 -14.91 -8.52
C GLY A 57 3.13 -13.66 -7.83
N PHE A 58 2.70 -12.45 -8.18
CA PHE A 58 3.26 -11.22 -7.60
C PHE A 58 2.89 -11.02 -6.13
N LEU A 59 1.74 -11.54 -5.67
CA LEU A 59 1.32 -11.41 -4.28
C LEU A 59 2.21 -12.17 -3.29
N HIS A 60 3.01 -13.14 -3.75
CA HIS A 60 4.01 -13.78 -2.90
C HIS A 60 5.06 -12.80 -2.34
N HIS A 61 5.33 -11.71 -3.05
CA HIS A 61 6.24 -10.66 -2.56
C HIS A 61 5.63 -9.82 -1.43
N ALA A 62 4.30 -9.76 -1.33
CA ALA A 62 3.60 -8.96 -0.32
C ALA A 62 3.41 -9.70 1.01
N VAL A 63 3.65 -11.02 1.05
CA VAL A 63 3.31 -11.91 2.17
C VAL A 63 4.51 -12.76 2.56
N SER A 64 4.77 -12.90 3.86
CA SER A 64 5.80 -13.81 4.40
C SER A 64 5.15 -15.05 5.00
N LEU A 65 5.32 -16.20 4.34
CA LEU A 65 4.68 -17.46 4.75
C LEU A 65 5.41 -18.18 5.88
N GLY A 66 6.71 -17.94 6.06
CA GLY A 66 7.54 -18.67 7.01
C GLY A 66 8.63 -17.83 7.65
N ASP A 67 9.52 -18.53 8.39
CA ASP A 67 10.66 -17.91 9.06
C ASP A 67 11.98 -18.11 8.30
N ALA A 68 11.96 -18.86 7.18
CA ALA A 68 13.12 -19.04 6.32
C ALA A 68 13.54 -17.70 5.67
N GLU A 69 14.82 -17.53 5.35
CA GLU A 69 15.32 -16.29 4.74
C GLU A 69 14.63 -15.97 3.42
N ALA A 70 14.31 -17.02 2.64
CA ALA A 70 13.59 -16.88 1.36
C ALA A 70 12.13 -16.41 1.52
N ASP A 71 11.56 -16.57 2.73
CA ASP A 71 10.17 -16.21 3.02
C ASP A 71 10.05 -14.81 3.63
N LYS A 72 11.17 -14.13 3.90
CA LYS A 72 11.15 -12.75 4.44
C LYS A 72 10.70 -11.76 3.38
N LEU A 73 9.97 -10.73 3.82
CA LEU A 73 9.61 -9.62 2.95
C LEU A 73 10.87 -8.90 2.46
N ASP A 74 11.04 -8.85 1.15
CA ASP A 74 12.07 -8.06 0.46
C ASP A 74 11.48 -6.68 0.11
N VAL A 75 11.87 -5.66 0.85
CA VAL A 75 11.30 -4.31 0.70
C VAL A 75 11.68 -3.69 -0.64
N ARG A 76 12.82 -4.07 -1.23
CA ARG A 76 13.23 -3.63 -2.58
C ARG A 76 12.29 -4.19 -3.65
N SER A 77 11.96 -5.47 -3.58
CA SER A 77 10.95 -6.09 -4.46
C SER A 77 9.59 -5.45 -4.30
N LEU A 78 9.14 -5.22 -3.05
CA LEU A 78 7.88 -4.50 -2.78
C LEU A 78 7.87 -3.09 -3.39
N CYS A 79 8.98 -2.35 -3.28
CA CYS A 79 9.08 -1.01 -3.86
C CYS A 79 9.01 -1.06 -5.39
N LEU A 80 9.70 -1.99 -6.05
CA LEU A 80 9.67 -2.15 -7.51
C LEU A 80 8.27 -2.50 -8.01
N LEU A 81 7.59 -3.44 -7.36
CA LEU A 81 6.23 -3.82 -7.72
C LEU A 81 5.28 -2.64 -7.58
N ARG A 82 5.32 -1.92 -6.47
CA ARG A 82 4.44 -0.78 -6.21
C ARG A 82 4.76 0.43 -7.10
N GLU A 83 6.03 0.71 -7.37
CA GLU A 83 6.42 1.76 -8.32
C GLU A 83 5.89 1.45 -9.72
N THR A 84 6.08 0.21 -10.19
CA THR A 84 5.61 -0.19 -11.53
C THR A 84 4.08 -0.20 -11.61
N LEU A 85 3.40 -0.81 -10.65
CA LEU A 85 1.93 -0.82 -10.62
C LEU A 85 1.36 0.60 -10.56
N GLY A 86 1.87 1.46 -9.66
CA GLY A 86 1.44 2.86 -9.53
C GLY A 86 1.72 3.69 -10.78
N ARG A 87 2.73 3.34 -11.57
CA ARG A 87 3.02 3.95 -12.87
C ARG A 87 2.00 3.54 -13.94
N HIS A 88 1.53 2.30 -13.92
CA HIS A 88 0.52 1.82 -14.87
C HIS A 88 -0.89 2.21 -14.44
N HIS A 89 -1.27 1.93 -13.17
CA HIS A 89 -2.62 2.19 -12.67
C HIS A 89 -2.67 2.26 -11.14
N ALA A 90 -3.23 3.35 -10.60
CA ALA A 90 -3.27 3.58 -9.15
C ALA A 90 -4.07 2.49 -8.40
N LEU A 91 -5.20 2.01 -8.97
CA LEU A 91 -6.01 0.97 -8.34
C LEU A 91 -5.30 -0.39 -8.34
N ALA A 92 -4.45 -0.68 -9.33
CA ALA A 92 -3.64 -1.90 -9.34
C ALA A 92 -2.57 -1.89 -8.23
N ASP A 93 -1.90 -0.73 -7.98
CA ASP A 93 -1.04 -0.56 -6.81
C ASP A 93 -1.81 -0.72 -5.51
N PHE A 94 -2.99 -0.11 -5.41
CA PHE A 94 -3.85 -0.24 -4.23
C PHE A 94 -4.21 -1.70 -3.95
N ALA A 95 -4.68 -2.43 -4.96
CA ALA A 95 -5.04 -3.85 -4.84
C ALA A 95 -3.86 -4.69 -4.30
N PHE A 96 -2.66 -4.51 -4.85
CA PHE A 96 -1.44 -5.16 -4.37
C PHE A 96 -1.08 -4.74 -2.94
N ALA A 97 -1.06 -3.44 -2.67
CA ALA A 97 -0.61 -2.87 -1.40
C ALA A 97 -1.46 -3.35 -0.22
N MET A 98 -2.77 -3.45 -0.41
CA MET A 98 -3.69 -3.83 0.67
C MET A 98 -3.54 -5.29 1.06
N GLN A 99 -3.14 -6.17 0.16
CA GLN A 99 -2.83 -7.56 0.50
C GLN A 99 -1.66 -7.63 1.49
N GLY A 100 -0.58 -6.90 1.22
CA GLY A 100 0.56 -6.84 2.11
C GLY A 100 0.28 -6.12 3.44
N LEU A 101 -0.38 -4.97 3.41
CA LEU A 101 -0.70 -4.20 4.62
C LEU A 101 -1.69 -4.94 5.52
N GLY A 102 -2.77 -5.47 4.94
CA GLY A 102 -3.82 -6.16 5.69
C GLY A 102 -3.35 -7.47 6.33
N SER A 103 -2.52 -8.24 5.62
CA SER A 103 -1.92 -9.48 6.13
C SER A 103 -0.61 -9.28 6.90
N GLY A 104 -0.01 -8.09 6.84
CA GLY A 104 1.28 -7.77 7.43
C GLY A 104 1.44 -8.12 8.91
N PRO A 105 0.46 -7.82 9.78
CA PRO A 105 0.49 -8.27 11.18
C PRO A 105 0.64 -9.78 11.31
N ILE A 106 -0.04 -10.58 10.50
CA ILE A 106 0.04 -12.04 10.50
C ILE A 106 1.39 -12.49 9.95
N SER A 107 1.84 -11.93 8.81
CA SER A 107 3.14 -12.24 8.20
C SER A 107 4.31 -12.04 9.16
N LEU A 108 4.29 -10.94 9.93
CA LEU A 108 5.40 -10.54 10.79
C LEU A 108 5.33 -11.14 12.20
N PHE A 109 4.13 -11.36 12.75
CA PHE A 109 3.92 -11.69 14.16
C PHE A 109 2.94 -12.83 14.40
N GLY A 110 2.29 -13.35 13.37
CA GLY A 110 1.35 -14.45 13.50
C GLY A 110 2.01 -15.75 13.92
N SER A 111 1.27 -16.60 14.64
CA SER A 111 1.67 -17.97 14.91
C SER A 111 1.75 -18.80 13.62
N ALA A 112 2.46 -19.94 13.66
CA ALA A 112 2.51 -20.85 12.52
C ALA A 112 1.11 -21.28 12.06
N GLN A 113 0.17 -21.48 12.99
CA GLN A 113 -1.22 -21.80 12.68
C GLN A 113 -1.91 -20.63 11.96
N GLN A 114 -1.80 -19.41 12.44
CA GLN A 114 -2.39 -18.23 11.80
C GLN A 114 -1.81 -18.02 10.40
N LYS A 115 -0.47 -18.11 10.25
CA LYS A 115 0.19 -18.00 8.94
C LYS A 115 -0.35 -19.06 7.97
N SER A 116 -0.42 -20.33 8.37
CA SER A 116 -0.91 -21.43 7.51
C SER A 116 -2.39 -21.33 7.17
N GLN A 117 -3.19 -20.71 8.03
CA GLN A 117 -4.64 -20.58 7.83
C GLN A 117 -4.98 -19.42 6.87
N TYR A 118 -4.33 -18.25 7.01
CA TYR A 118 -4.74 -17.04 6.31
C TYR A 118 -3.87 -16.69 5.09
N LEU A 119 -2.55 -16.86 5.20
CA LEU A 119 -1.65 -16.30 4.19
C LEU A 119 -1.65 -17.00 2.82
N PRO A 120 -1.83 -18.32 2.70
CA PRO A 120 -1.89 -18.97 1.39
C PRO A 120 -2.97 -18.40 0.47
N ALA A 121 -4.18 -18.17 0.97
CA ALA A 121 -5.27 -17.59 0.19
C ALA A 121 -5.00 -16.12 -0.21
N VAL A 122 -4.24 -15.38 0.61
CA VAL A 122 -3.79 -14.01 0.26
C VAL A 122 -2.79 -14.05 -0.89
N THR A 123 -1.84 -15.00 -0.89
CA THR A 123 -0.82 -15.09 -1.94
C THR A 123 -1.39 -15.52 -3.30
N THR A 124 -2.48 -16.28 -3.31
CA THR A 124 -3.18 -16.69 -4.53
C THR A 124 -4.25 -15.70 -5.00
N GLY A 125 -4.50 -14.66 -4.19
CA GLY A 125 -5.56 -13.69 -4.46
C GLY A 125 -6.98 -14.23 -4.24
N ASP A 126 -7.13 -15.37 -3.57
CA ASP A 126 -8.43 -15.97 -3.23
C ASP A 126 -9.05 -15.35 -1.97
N ALA A 127 -8.25 -14.65 -1.14
CA ALA A 127 -8.71 -13.87 0.00
C ALA A 127 -8.13 -12.46 -0.01
N LEU A 128 -8.96 -11.47 0.33
CA LEU A 128 -8.57 -10.08 0.49
C LEU A 128 -8.40 -9.75 1.98
N ALA A 129 -7.34 -9.03 2.29
CA ALA A 129 -7.03 -8.59 3.65
C ALA A 129 -7.28 -7.09 3.84
N ALA A 130 -7.56 -6.69 5.09
CA ALA A 130 -7.64 -5.29 5.47
C ALA A 130 -6.98 -5.01 6.81
N PHE A 131 -6.50 -3.75 6.97
CA PHE A 131 -5.81 -3.26 8.17
C PHE A 131 -6.68 -2.21 8.87
N ALA A 132 -7.23 -2.54 10.04
CA ALA A 132 -8.20 -1.72 10.75
C ALA A 132 -7.59 -1.11 12.02
N LEU A 133 -6.87 0.01 11.87
CA LEU A 133 -6.19 0.72 12.95
C LEU A 133 -6.91 2.01 13.35
N SER A 134 -7.21 2.89 12.38
CA SER A 134 -7.69 4.24 12.61
C SER A 134 -9.13 4.30 13.11
N GLU A 135 -9.44 5.30 13.94
CA GLU A 135 -10.76 5.63 14.45
C GLU A 135 -11.10 7.10 14.11
N PRO A 136 -12.38 7.53 14.22
CA PRO A 136 -12.75 8.91 13.94
C PRO A 136 -11.89 9.94 14.69
N GLU A 137 -11.59 9.69 15.98
CA GLU A 137 -10.81 10.59 16.85
C GLU A 137 -9.36 10.11 17.07
N ALA A 138 -8.93 9.01 16.42
CA ALA A 138 -7.60 8.43 16.58
C ALA A 138 -6.97 8.08 15.21
N GLY A 139 -6.56 9.10 14.48
CA GLY A 139 -5.81 8.99 13.22
C GLY A 139 -4.30 9.01 13.47
N SER A 140 -3.69 10.20 13.52
CA SER A 140 -2.25 10.35 13.79
C SER A 140 -1.86 9.89 15.18
N ASP A 141 -2.69 10.14 16.19
CA ASP A 141 -2.52 9.62 17.55
C ASP A 141 -3.32 8.31 17.71
N VAL A 142 -2.80 7.23 17.16
CA VAL A 142 -3.41 5.90 17.31
C VAL A 142 -3.48 5.41 18.75
N ARG A 143 -2.74 6.06 19.68
CA ARG A 143 -2.81 5.71 21.11
C ARG A 143 -4.11 6.17 21.76
N ALA A 144 -4.80 7.12 21.15
CA ALA A 144 -6.10 7.61 21.61
C ALA A 144 -7.27 6.70 21.21
N MET A 145 -7.01 5.55 20.57
CA MET A 145 -8.08 4.63 20.15
C MET A 145 -8.97 4.21 21.33
N THR A 146 -10.25 4.06 21.04
CA THR A 146 -11.31 3.77 22.03
C THR A 146 -11.96 2.40 21.82
N THR A 147 -11.77 1.75 20.67
CA THR A 147 -12.24 0.38 20.43
C THR A 147 -11.71 -0.55 21.50
N LYS A 148 -12.61 -1.25 22.20
CA LYS A 148 -12.30 -2.14 23.31
C LYS A 148 -12.43 -3.61 22.90
N ALA A 149 -11.59 -4.45 23.49
CA ALA A 149 -11.66 -5.91 23.42
C ALA A 149 -11.70 -6.46 24.85
N GLU A 150 -12.88 -6.83 25.31
CA GLU A 150 -13.07 -7.40 26.66
C GLU A 150 -12.67 -8.88 26.65
N GLU A 151 -11.74 -9.25 27.55
CA GLU A 151 -11.24 -10.59 27.67
C GLU A 151 -12.28 -11.51 28.32
N GLN A 152 -12.54 -12.65 27.70
CA GLN A 152 -13.33 -13.76 28.21
C GLN A 152 -12.44 -15.01 28.35
N ALA A 153 -12.98 -16.11 28.86
CA ALA A 153 -12.20 -17.35 29.05
C ALA A 153 -11.49 -17.79 27.77
N ASP A 154 -12.23 -17.95 26.66
CA ASP A 154 -11.73 -18.49 25.39
C ASP A 154 -11.84 -17.53 24.20
N SER A 155 -12.20 -16.26 24.46
CA SER A 155 -12.46 -15.27 23.40
C SER A 155 -12.22 -13.86 23.89
N PHE A 156 -12.37 -12.91 22.96
CA PHE A 156 -12.47 -11.48 23.23
C PHE A 156 -13.80 -10.96 22.62
N ILE A 157 -14.42 -10.00 23.28
CA ILE A 157 -15.60 -9.30 22.74
C ILE A 157 -15.16 -7.90 22.33
N ILE A 158 -15.18 -7.62 21.03
CA ILE A 158 -14.78 -6.32 20.50
C ILE A 158 -16.01 -5.44 20.32
N ASN A 159 -15.90 -4.19 20.83
CA ASN A 159 -16.90 -3.14 20.66
C ASN A 159 -16.18 -1.83 20.28
N GLY A 160 -16.71 -1.11 19.28
CA GLY A 160 -16.15 0.15 18.82
C GLY A 160 -16.30 0.39 17.32
N GLU A 161 -15.51 1.33 16.81
CA GLU A 161 -15.59 1.77 15.41
C GLU A 161 -14.18 1.96 14.84
N LYS A 162 -13.99 1.53 13.59
CA LYS A 162 -12.79 1.81 12.80
C LYS A 162 -13.19 2.51 11.51
N THR A 163 -12.53 3.61 11.17
CA THR A 163 -12.83 4.41 9.97
C THR A 163 -11.62 4.57 9.06
N TRP A 164 -11.87 4.93 7.81
CA TRP A 164 -10.87 5.00 6.74
C TRP A 164 -10.21 3.63 6.48
N ILE A 165 -10.99 2.56 6.58
CA ILE A 165 -10.48 1.21 6.40
C ILE A 165 -10.60 0.83 4.93
N SER A 166 -9.45 0.72 4.28
CA SER A 166 -9.35 0.22 2.91
C SER A 166 -9.82 -1.24 2.86
N ASN A 167 -10.48 -1.63 1.77
CA ASN A 167 -11.17 -2.90 1.61
C ASN A 167 -12.33 -3.15 2.60
N ALA A 168 -12.85 -2.13 3.29
CA ALA A 168 -14.05 -2.30 4.12
C ALA A 168 -15.22 -2.82 3.27
N GLY A 169 -15.80 -3.96 3.66
CA GLY A 169 -16.87 -4.65 2.94
C GLY A 169 -16.41 -5.47 1.73
N LEU A 170 -15.12 -5.45 1.40
CA LEU A 170 -14.52 -6.24 0.35
C LEU A 170 -13.61 -7.33 0.90
N ALA A 171 -12.90 -7.05 2.01
CA ALA A 171 -11.98 -7.98 2.65
C ALA A 171 -12.71 -9.20 3.21
N ASP A 172 -12.01 -10.36 3.19
CA ASP A 172 -12.45 -11.61 3.78
C ASP A 172 -12.09 -11.68 5.27
N PHE A 173 -11.04 -10.96 5.68
CA PHE A 173 -10.68 -10.75 7.09
C PHE A 173 -10.01 -9.40 7.32
N TYR A 174 -10.05 -8.95 8.57
CA TYR A 174 -9.49 -7.69 9.03
C TYR A 174 -8.48 -7.93 10.14
N THR A 175 -7.30 -7.30 10.09
CA THR A 175 -6.41 -7.18 11.25
C THR A 175 -6.80 -5.92 12.03
N VAL A 176 -7.46 -6.13 13.17
CA VAL A 176 -8.12 -5.09 13.97
C VAL A 176 -7.29 -4.80 15.22
N PHE A 177 -7.07 -3.53 15.52
CA PHE A 177 -6.39 -3.09 16.73
C PHE A 177 -7.39 -2.57 17.75
N ALA A 178 -7.37 -3.11 18.96
CA ALA A 178 -8.29 -2.75 20.05
C ALA A 178 -7.59 -2.80 21.40
N ARG A 179 -8.18 -2.15 22.41
CA ARG A 179 -7.67 -2.12 23.80
C ARG A 179 -8.26 -3.25 24.62
N THR A 180 -7.41 -3.95 25.36
CA THR A 180 -7.82 -4.99 26.33
C THR A 180 -7.87 -4.47 27.78
N GLY A 181 -7.39 -3.26 28.06
CA GLY A 181 -7.33 -2.68 29.41
C GLY A 181 -7.94 -1.29 29.50
N GLU A 182 -8.23 -0.83 30.70
CA GLU A 182 -8.76 0.51 30.97
C GLU A 182 -7.68 1.58 31.24
N GLY A 183 -6.41 1.15 31.32
CA GLY A 183 -5.29 1.99 31.76
C GLY A 183 -4.81 3.07 30.79
N GLY A 184 -5.32 3.13 29.55
CA GLY A 184 -4.94 4.12 28.56
C GLY A 184 -3.49 4.04 28.06
N GLY A 185 -2.75 3.01 28.45
CA GLY A 185 -1.36 2.77 28.08
C GLY A 185 -1.19 2.13 26.70
N THR A 186 0.05 2.15 26.17
CA THR A 186 0.38 1.48 24.90
C THR A 186 0.41 -0.05 25.04
N LYS A 187 0.57 -0.55 26.26
CA LYS A 187 0.60 -1.98 26.58
C LYS A 187 -0.78 -2.63 26.64
N ASP A 188 -1.84 -1.86 26.44
CA ASP A 188 -3.21 -2.36 26.40
C ASP A 188 -3.70 -2.61 24.96
N ILE A 189 -2.93 -2.21 23.95
CA ILE A 189 -3.33 -2.37 22.55
C ILE A 189 -2.92 -3.77 22.08
N CYS A 190 -3.89 -4.51 21.55
CA CYS A 190 -3.73 -5.83 20.97
C CYS A 190 -4.15 -5.81 19.47
N CYS A 191 -3.73 -6.83 18.75
CA CYS A 191 -4.10 -7.03 17.34
C CYS A 191 -4.89 -8.34 17.23
N PHE A 192 -6.01 -8.31 16.49
CA PHE A 192 -6.93 -9.44 16.33
C PHE A 192 -7.23 -9.69 14.85
N ILE A 193 -7.38 -10.96 14.47
CA ILE A 193 -7.93 -11.34 13.17
C ILE A 193 -9.43 -11.46 13.33
N VAL A 194 -10.19 -10.68 12.59
CA VAL A 194 -11.65 -10.69 12.59
C VAL A 194 -12.14 -11.10 11.20
N GLU A 195 -12.84 -12.20 11.11
CA GLU A 195 -13.44 -12.68 9.87
C GLU A 195 -14.55 -11.72 9.40
N ALA A 196 -14.67 -11.52 8.08
CA ALA A 196 -15.68 -10.62 7.52
C ALA A 196 -17.12 -11.06 7.78
N ASN A 197 -17.34 -12.37 7.94
CA ASN A 197 -18.65 -12.96 8.24
C ASN A 197 -18.98 -12.98 9.75
N ASN A 198 -18.17 -12.37 10.60
CA ASN A 198 -18.47 -12.29 12.04
C ASN A 198 -19.77 -11.52 12.27
N PRO A 199 -20.77 -12.09 12.98
CA PRO A 199 -22.07 -11.45 13.14
C PRO A 199 -22.04 -10.12 13.91
N GLY A 200 -20.99 -9.88 14.70
CA GLY A 200 -20.75 -8.63 15.41
C GLY A 200 -20.00 -7.57 14.60
N LEU A 201 -19.66 -7.83 13.33
CA LEU A 201 -19.00 -6.89 12.44
C LEU A 201 -19.96 -6.41 11.34
N ARG A 202 -20.03 -5.11 11.12
CA ARG A 202 -20.75 -4.56 9.97
C ARG A 202 -19.99 -3.36 9.36
N VAL A 203 -20.18 -3.16 8.08
CA VAL A 203 -19.76 -1.94 7.38
C VAL A 203 -20.86 -0.90 7.56
N SER A 204 -20.60 0.11 8.38
CA SER A 204 -21.60 1.15 8.68
C SER A 204 -21.66 2.23 7.61
N LYS A 205 -20.53 2.45 6.90
CA LYS A 205 -20.44 3.49 5.87
C LYS A 205 -19.40 3.13 4.82
N ARG A 206 -19.77 3.27 3.55
CA ARG A 206 -18.81 3.35 2.43
C ARG A 206 -18.47 4.83 2.22
N ILE A 207 -17.20 5.13 2.00
CA ILE A 207 -16.69 6.50 1.84
C ILE A 207 -16.32 6.70 0.38
N GLU A 208 -16.90 7.72 -0.24
CA GLU A 208 -16.55 8.13 -1.60
C GLU A 208 -15.33 9.03 -1.59
N LEU A 209 -14.39 8.79 -2.51
CA LEU A 209 -13.15 9.52 -2.66
C LEU A 209 -13.00 10.09 -4.07
N ILE A 210 -12.20 11.15 -4.21
CA ILE A 210 -11.82 11.72 -5.52
C ILE A 210 -10.95 10.77 -6.35
N ALA A 211 -10.24 9.84 -5.67
CA ALA A 211 -9.53 8.72 -6.30
C ALA A 211 -10.22 7.43 -5.84
N PRO A 212 -11.18 6.89 -6.60
CA PRO A 212 -12.01 5.78 -6.16
C PRO A 212 -11.20 4.55 -5.79
N HIS A 213 -11.41 4.05 -4.57
CA HIS A 213 -11.01 2.72 -4.11
C HIS A 213 -11.90 2.28 -2.95
N PRO A 214 -12.03 0.97 -2.68
CA PRO A 214 -12.87 0.49 -1.60
C PRO A 214 -12.37 0.97 -0.25
N ILE A 215 -13.15 1.81 0.45
CA ILE A 215 -12.83 2.31 1.78
C ILE A 215 -14.12 2.59 2.56
N GLY A 216 -14.07 2.41 3.88
CA GLY A 216 -15.27 2.59 4.69
C GLY A 216 -15.01 2.61 6.19
N THR A 217 -16.11 2.57 6.91
CA THR A 217 -16.17 2.50 8.36
C THR A 217 -16.72 1.14 8.78
N LEU A 218 -16.06 0.52 9.74
CA LEU A 218 -16.42 -0.75 10.37
C LEU A 218 -16.95 -0.48 11.77
N GLU A 219 -18.08 -1.06 12.12
CA GLU A 219 -18.60 -1.08 13.47
C GLU A 219 -18.55 -2.50 14.03
N PHE A 220 -18.14 -2.57 15.30
CA PHE A 220 -18.05 -3.79 16.07
C PHE A 220 -19.05 -3.70 17.23
N GLU A 221 -20.02 -4.60 17.26
CA GLU A 221 -21.04 -4.70 18.31
C GLU A 221 -21.07 -6.13 18.82
N ASN A 222 -20.60 -6.34 20.06
CA ASN A 222 -20.46 -7.67 20.64
C ASN A 222 -19.75 -8.68 19.71
N CYS A 223 -18.74 -8.19 18.99
CA CYS A 223 -17.99 -8.98 18.02
C CYS A 223 -17.10 -9.99 18.75
N VAL A 224 -17.53 -11.25 18.78
CA VAL A 224 -16.82 -12.33 19.46
C VAL A 224 -15.66 -12.82 18.61
N VAL A 225 -14.44 -12.76 19.13
CA VAL A 225 -13.21 -13.17 18.45
C VAL A 225 -12.53 -14.25 19.27
N PRO A 226 -12.26 -15.45 18.73
CA PRO A 226 -11.53 -16.50 19.44
C PRO A 226 -10.16 -16.03 19.93
N ARG A 227 -9.70 -16.54 21.08
CA ARG A 227 -8.40 -16.19 21.65
C ARG A 227 -7.23 -16.48 20.71
N GLU A 228 -7.31 -17.55 19.94
CA GLU A 228 -6.33 -17.96 18.94
C GLU A 228 -6.20 -16.96 17.76
N ASN A 229 -7.17 -16.08 17.58
CA ASN A 229 -7.14 -15.03 16.55
C ASN A 229 -6.44 -13.74 17.06
N MET A 230 -5.94 -13.71 18.28
CA MET A 230 -5.06 -12.62 18.73
C MET A 230 -3.66 -12.82 18.11
N VAL A 231 -3.16 -11.81 17.43
CA VAL A 231 -1.83 -11.81 16.80
C VAL A 231 -0.79 -11.35 17.82
N GLY A 232 0.24 -12.16 18.02
CA GLY A 232 1.29 -11.91 19.02
C GLY A 232 0.79 -12.06 20.46
N ASN A 233 1.32 -11.24 21.35
CA ASN A 233 1.00 -11.27 22.78
C ASN A 233 0.11 -10.09 23.19
N VAL A 234 -0.57 -10.21 24.32
CA VAL A 234 -1.30 -9.09 24.95
C VAL A 234 -0.39 -7.87 25.07
N GLY A 235 -0.87 -6.72 24.63
CA GLY A 235 -0.13 -5.45 24.65
C GLY A 235 0.92 -5.25 23.55
N ALA A 236 1.07 -6.20 22.64
CA ALA A 236 2.00 -6.07 21.52
C ALA A 236 1.43 -5.28 20.31
N GLY A 237 0.13 -4.96 20.30
CA GLY A 237 -0.57 -4.41 19.14
C GLY A 237 0.05 -3.14 18.58
N LEU A 238 0.47 -2.19 19.41
CA LEU A 238 1.13 -0.98 18.93
C LEU A 238 2.46 -1.29 18.23
N ALA A 239 3.27 -2.19 18.80
CA ALA A 239 4.53 -2.61 18.19
C ALA A 239 4.30 -3.31 16.85
N ILE A 240 3.28 -4.17 16.78
CA ILE A 240 2.85 -4.86 15.54
C ILE A 240 2.43 -3.83 14.48
N ALA A 241 1.57 -2.87 14.84
CA ALA A 241 1.14 -1.82 13.93
C ALA A 241 2.33 -1.00 13.40
N MET A 242 3.23 -0.55 14.27
CA MET A 242 4.37 0.27 13.87
C MET A 242 5.38 -0.50 13.00
N ALA A 243 5.64 -1.78 13.31
CA ALA A 243 6.53 -2.62 12.51
C ALA A 243 5.95 -2.88 11.10
N THR A 244 4.65 -3.13 11.01
CA THR A 244 3.94 -3.26 9.72
C THR A 244 4.03 -1.95 8.93
N LEU A 245 3.74 -0.82 9.56
CA LEU A 245 3.82 0.48 8.91
C LEU A 245 5.26 0.87 8.50
N ASP A 246 6.29 0.47 9.23
CA ASP A 246 7.70 0.75 8.85
C ASP A 246 8.07 0.07 7.52
N VAL A 247 7.56 -1.14 7.26
CA VAL A 247 7.70 -1.81 5.95
C VAL A 247 6.92 -1.06 4.87
N PHE A 248 5.62 -0.90 5.06
CA PHE A 248 4.72 -0.39 4.01
C PHE A 248 4.84 1.13 3.80
N ARG A 249 5.39 1.90 4.73
CA ARG A 249 5.64 3.34 4.56
C ARG A 249 6.69 3.62 3.47
N THR A 250 7.77 2.83 3.39
CA THR A 250 8.74 2.93 2.28
C THR A 250 8.08 2.61 0.95
N THR A 251 7.22 1.59 0.90
CA THR A 251 6.58 1.17 -0.35
C THR A 251 5.48 2.13 -0.84
N VAL A 252 4.83 2.89 0.07
CA VAL A 252 3.94 4.02 -0.32
C VAL A 252 4.72 5.10 -1.06
N ALA A 253 5.96 5.37 -0.62
CA ALA A 253 6.85 6.31 -1.33
C ALA A 253 7.17 5.83 -2.75
N ALA A 254 7.37 4.52 -2.94
CA ALA A 254 7.60 3.92 -4.26
C ALA A 254 6.37 4.03 -5.18
N ALA A 255 5.16 3.82 -4.66
CA ALA A 255 3.93 4.02 -5.43
C ALA A 255 3.80 5.47 -5.93
N ALA A 256 4.01 6.45 -5.05
CA ALA A 256 4.00 7.87 -5.41
C ALA A 256 5.08 8.20 -6.47
N LEU A 257 6.26 7.61 -6.35
CA LEU A 257 7.33 7.72 -7.34
C LEU A 257 6.90 7.18 -8.71
N GLY A 258 6.22 6.04 -8.77
CA GLY A 258 5.67 5.46 -9.99
C GLY A 258 4.68 6.40 -10.68
N MET A 259 3.75 6.97 -9.92
CA MET A 259 2.79 7.96 -10.43
C MET A 259 3.49 9.21 -10.98
N ALA A 260 4.53 9.70 -10.29
CA ALA A 260 5.32 10.84 -10.75
C ALA A 260 6.09 10.54 -12.05
N ARG A 261 6.67 9.33 -12.20
CA ARG A 261 7.30 8.89 -13.44
C ARG A 261 6.31 8.87 -14.61
N ARG A 262 5.11 8.33 -14.39
CA ARG A 262 4.05 8.35 -15.42
C ARG A 262 3.71 9.77 -15.82
N ALA A 263 3.52 10.68 -14.87
CA ALA A 263 3.21 12.08 -15.14
C ALA A 263 4.31 12.75 -15.98
N LEU A 264 5.58 12.49 -15.70
CA LEU A 264 6.69 13.02 -16.50
C LEU A 264 6.73 12.43 -17.91
N ASP A 265 6.54 11.10 -18.05
CA ASP A 265 6.55 10.43 -19.35
C ASP A 265 5.46 10.98 -20.29
N GLU A 266 4.22 11.10 -19.80
CA GLU A 266 3.11 11.68 -20.56
C GLU A 266 3.38 13.16 -20.90
N THR A 267 3.93 13.90 -19.96
CA THR A 267 4.27 15.31 -20.21
C THR A 267 5.34 15.46 -21.29
N LEU A 268 6.40 14.64 -21.23
CA LEU A 268 7.45 14.63 -22.25
C LEU A 268 6.91 14.28 -23.63
N ALA A 269 5.98 13.32 -23.73
CA ALA A 269 5.31 12.98 -24.99
C ALA A 269 4.46 14.16 -25.52
N HIS A 270 3.69 14.78 -24.63
CA HIS A 270 2.82 15.91 -24.97
C HIS A 270 3.61 17.14 -25.45
N VAL A 271 4.60 17.61 -24.68
CA VAL A 271 5.31 18.88 -24.99
C VAL A 271 6.13 18.80 -26.28
N ARG A 272 6.57 17.61 -26.68
CA ARG A 272 7.29 17.38 -27.96
C ARG A 272 6.40 17.47 -29.18
N GLN A 273 5.09 17.33 -29.02
CA GLN A 273 4.11 17.31 -30.12
C GLN A 273 3.26 18.58 -30.16
N ARG A 274 3.01 19.20 -28.99
CA ARG A 274 2.14 20.38 -28.86
C ARG A 274 2.73 21.58 -29.56
N LYS A 275 2.12 22.00 -30.65
CA LYS A 275 2.55 23.17 -31.46
C LYS A 275 2.13 24.47 -30.78
N VAL A 276 3.06 25.40 -30.65
CA VAL A 276 2.88 26.76 -30.09
C VAL A 276 3.83 27.73 -30.78
N PHE A 277 3.40 28.94 -31.06
CA PHE A 277 4.24 30.05 -31.58
C PHE A 277 5.19 29.69 -32.75
N GLY A 278 4.79 28.76 -33.59
CA GLY A 278 5.59 28.33 -34.76
C GLY A 278 6.61 27.21 -34.50
N GLY A 279 6.75 26.75 -33.23
CA GLY A 279 7.55 25.60 -32.79
C GLY A 279 6.74 24.62 -31.99
N VAL A 280 7.36 23.95 -31.05
CA VAL A 280 6.72 23.02 -30.10
C VAL A 280 6.86 23.53 -28.67
N LEU A 281 6.00 23.04 -27.76
CA LEU A 281 5.97 23.50 -26.38
C LEU A 281 7.30 23.27 -25.66
N SER A 282 8.01 22.20 -25.97
CA SER A 282 9.34 21.88 -25.41
C SER A 282 10.46 22.88 -25.84
N ASP A 283 10.23 23.73 -26.83
CA ASP A 283 11.21 24.76 -27.24
C ASP A 283 11.25 25.93 -26.25
N LEU A 284 10.23 26.06 -25.41
CA LEU A 284 10.12 27.18 -24.46
C LEU A 284 10.97 26.92 -23.22
N GLN A 285 11.84 27.84 -22.86
CA GLN A 285 12.79 27.72 -21.76
C GLN A 285 12.12 27.46 -20.40
N LEU A 286 10.97 28.09 -20.13
CA LEU A 286 10.23 27.85 -18.89
C LEU A 286 9.64 26.43 -18.81
N VAL A 287 9.30 25.84 -19.94
CA VAL A 287 8.87 24.43 -20.03
C VAL A 287 10.03 23.50 -19.75
N GLN A 288 11.20 23.76 -20.34
CA GLN A 288 12.43 23.01 -20.07
C GLN A 288 12.83 23.07 -18.59
N GLY A 289 12.70 24.24 -17.96
CA GLY A 289 12.95 24.42 -16.52
C GLY A 289 12.03 23.54 -15.69
N LYS A 290 10.70 23.53 -15.95
CA LYS A 290 9.74 22.65 -15.26
C LYS A 290 10.06 21.16 -15.44
N LEU A 291 10.39 20.73 -16.66
CA LEU A 291 10.77 19.35 -16.92
C LEU A 291 12.03 18.92 -16.16
N SER A 292 13.00 19.84 -16.04
CA SER A 292 14.22 19.63 -15.25
C SER A 292 13.90 19.46 -13.76
N ASP A 293 13.03 20.32 -13.20
CA ASP A 293 12.61 20.24 -11.80
C ASP A 293 11.85 18.92 -11.52
N MET A 294 10.95 18.51 -12.43
CA MET A 294 10.23 17.23 -12.35
C MET A 294 11.21 16.05 -12.34
N ALA A 295 12.21 16.03 -13.22
CA ALA A 295 13.20 14.96 -13.29
C ALA A 295 14.04 14.87 -12.01
N VAL A 296 14.52 16.00 -11.47
CA VAL A 296 15.29 16.05 -10.22
C VAL A 296 14.45 15.58 -9.04
N ALA A 297 13.17 15.96 -8.96
CA ALA A 297 12.25 15.52 -7.92
C ALA A 297 12.03 13.99 -7.94
N ILE A 298 11.92 13.41 -9.12
CA ILE A 298 11.79 11.95 -9.32
C ILE A 298 13.07 11.23 -8.89
N ASP A 299 14.24 11.66 -9.35
CA ASP A 299 15.51 11.02 -9.02
C ASP A 299 15.84 11.08 -7.53
N THR A 300 15.64 12.24 -6.91
CA THR A 300 15.85 12.38 -5.45
C THR A 300 14.87 11.50 -4.65
N SER A 301 13.63 11.38 -5.11
CA SER A 301 12.65 10.46 -4.51
C SER A 301 13.09 9.00 -4.63
N ALA A 302 13.54 8.59 -5.82
CA ALA A 302 14.03 7.23 -6.07
C ALA A 302 15.23 6.88 -5.18
N LEU A 303 16.21 7.79 -5.05
CA LEU A 303 17.37 7.62 -4.17
C LEU A 303 16.96 7.40 -2.70
N LEU A 304 15.99 8.15 -2.20
CA LEU A 304 15.50 7.99 -0.82
C LEU A 304 14.74 6.68 -0.63
N VAL A 305 13.88 6.30 -1.59
CA VAL A 305 13.08 5.07 -1.56
C VAL A 305 14.01 3.85 -1.55
N TYR A 306 14.89 3.73 -2.55
CA TYR A 306 15.73 2.54 -2.69
C TYR A 306 16.84 2.47 -1.65
N ARG A 307 17.34 3.60 -1.16
CA ARG A 307 18.22 3.62 0.02
C ARG A 307 17.51 3.07 1.25
N SER A 308 16.26 3.48 1.49
CA SER A 308 15.47 2.99 2.64
C SER A 308 15.24 1.49 2.55
N ALA A 309 14.80 1.00 1.38
CA ALA A 309 14.56 -0.41 1.13
C ALA A 309 15.85 -1.24 1.28
N TRP A 310 16.95 -0.81 0.67
CA TRP A 310 18.25 -1.47 0.78
C TRP A 310 18.77 -1.51 2.21
N THR A 311 18.62 -0.41 2.98
CA THR A 311 19.01 -0.39 4.40
C THR A 311 18.24 -1.43 5.20
N LYS A 312 16.95 -1.61 4.92
CA LYS A 312 16.13 -2.62 5.57
C LYS A 312 16.60 -4.03 5.24
N ASP A 313 16.77 -4.32 3.94
CA ASP A 313 17.02 -5.68 3.46
C ASP A 313 18.48 -6.12 3.65
N CYS A 314 19.45 -5.24 3.34
CA CYS A 314 20.87 -5.60 3.32
C CYS A 314 21.57 -5.34 4.64
N LEU A 315 21.16 -4.31 5.41
CA LEU A 315 21.76 -4.01 6.70
C LEU A 315 20.98 -4.55 7.88
N ALA A 316 19.78 -5.09 7.64
CA ALA A 316 18.86 -5.61 8.66
C ALA A 316 18.60 -4.62 9.80
N GLN A 317 18.62 -3.30 9.51
CA GLN A 317 18.46 -2.24 10.48
C GLN A 317 17.01 -1.76 10.57
N ARG A 318 16.67 -1.15 11.69
CA ARG A 318 15.41 -0.42 11.83
C ARG A 318 15.46 0.84 10.97
N VAL A 319 14.49 1.02 10.06
CA VAL A 319 14.47 2.06 9.02
C VAL A 319 13.43 3.14 9.25
N THR A 320 12.94 3.32 10.47
CA THR A 320 11.85 4.29 10.78
C THR A 320 12.16 5.69 10.26
N ARG A 321 13.41 6.16 10.40
CA ARG A 321 13.86 7.47 9.90
C ARG A 321 13.90 7.51 8.38
N GLU A 322 14.54 6.52 7.75
CA GLU A 322 14.71 6.41 6.30
C GLU A 322 13.36 6.28 5.61
N ALA A 323 12.47 5.43 6.13
CA ALA A 323 11.11 5.24 5.63
C ALA A 323 10.26 6.53 5.75
N ALA A 324 10.39 7.27 6.87
CA ALA A 324 9.69 8.54 7.06
C ALA A 324 10.17 9.61 6.08
N MET A 325 11.50 9.71 5.85
CA MET A 325 12.08 10.64 4.89
C MET A 325 11.67 10.31 3.46
N ALA A 326 11.75 9.02 3.07
CA ALA A 326 11.36 8.56 1.74
C ALA A 326 9.87 8.85 1.48
N LYS A 327 8.98 8.48 2.43
CA LYS A 327 7.54 8.72 2.30
C LYS A 327 7.24 10.21 2.16
N LEU A 328 7.72 11.03 3.07
CA LEU A 328 7.44 12.46 3.03
C LEU A 328 7.91 13.08 1.72
N HIS A 329 9.18 12.88 1.35
CA HIS A 329 9.74 13.49 0.16
C HIS A 329 9.06 13.00 -1.12
N ALA A 330 8.91 11.69 -1.30
CA ALA A 330 8.36 11.15 -2.55
C ALA A 330 6.90 11.52 -2.77
N THR A 331 6.05 11.53 -1.71
CA THR A 331 4.64 11.89 -1.86
C THR A 331 4.44 13.38 -2.13
N GLU A 332 5.20 14.27 -1.47
CA GLU A 332 5.15 15.71 -1.72
C GLU A 332 5.72 16.06 -3.11
N SER A 333 6.83 15.44 -3.49
CA SER A 333 7.42 15.60 -4.83
C SER A 333 6.50 15.10 -5.94
N ALA A 334 5.84 13.95 -5.74
CA ALA A 334 4.89 13.42 -6.71
C ALA A 334 3.72 14.38 -6.95
N GLN A 335 3.17 15.01 -5.88
CA GLN A 335 2.14 16.01 -6.01
C GLN A 335 2.61 17.20 -6.86
N GLN A 336 3.84 17.69 -6.61
CA GLN A 336 4.42 18.81 -7.38
C GLN A 336 4.66 18.45 -8.85
N VAL A 337 5.13 17.22 -9.12
CA VAL A 337 5.35 16.71 -10.49
C VAL A 337 4.03 16.59 -11.22
N ILE A 338 2.99 16.04 -10.59
CA ILE A 338 1.66 15.87 -11.20
C ILE A 338 1.02 17.24 -11.46
N ASP A 339 1.11 18.18 -10.52
CA ASP A 339 0.61 19.55 -10.72
C ASP A 339 1.31 20.25 -11.89
N ALA A 340 2.62 20.13 -11.99
CA ALA A 340 3.38 20.64 -13.13
C ALA A 340 2.98 19.97 -14.45
N ALA A 341 2.70 18.67 -14.45
CA ALA A 341 2.20 17.94 -15.61
C ALA A 341 0.83 18.46 -16.05
N VAL A 342 -0.13 18.60 -15.12
CA VAL A 342 -1.46 19.17 -15.39
C VAL A 342 -1.32 20.56 -16.01
N GLN A 343 -0.46 21.43 -15.46
CA GLN A 343 -0.20 22.75 -16.01
C GLN A 343 0.36 22.71 -17.45
N LEU A 344 1.30 21.79 -17.74
CA LEU A 344 1.91 21.67 -19.06
C LEU A 344 0.96 21.06 -20.12
N HIS A 345 -0.02 20.27 -19.70
CA HIS A 345 -1.10 19.75 -20.57
C HIS A 345 -2.18 20.81 -20.86
N GLY A 346 -2.25 21.88 -20.04
CA GLY A 346 -3.28 22.93 -20.19
C GLY A 346 -4.70 22.39 -19.98
N GLY A 347 -5.62 22.74 -20.87
CA GLY A 347 -7.01 22.24 -20.74
C GLY A 347 -7.16 20.72 -20.75
N MET A 348 -6.25 20.00 -21.43
CA MET A 348 -6.24 18.52 -21.43
C MET A 348 -5.85 17.93 -20.09
N GLY A 349 -5.15 18.68 -19.23
CA GLY A 349 -4.73 18.19 -17.91
C GLY A 349 -5.86 18.10 -16.87
N VAL A 350 -7.05 18.63 -17.21
CA VAL A 350 -8.23 18.67 -16.31
C VAL A 350 -9.46 18.02 -16.94
N THR A 351 -9.27 17.27 -18.06
CA THR A 351 -10.37 16.57 -18.77
C THR A 351 -10.22 15.08 -18.69
#